data_d754bb27bde93a8d070dfb2ba724df60
#
_entry.id   d754bb27bde93a8d070dfb2ba724df60
#
_cell.length_a   1.000
_cell.length_b   1.000
_cell.length_c   1.000
_cell.angle_alpha   90.00
_cell.angle_beta   90.00
_cell.angle_gamma   90.00
#
_symmetry.space_group_name_H-M   'P 1'
#
loop_
_entity.id
_entity.type
_entity.pdbx_description
1 polymer ?
#
loop_
_entity_poly.entity_id
_entity_poly.type
_entity_poly.pdbx_seq_one_letter_code
_entity_poly.pdbx_strand_id
1 'polypeptide(L)'
;VSESAKTGILAALAAVSALAAWSTTTRNFTTLESNASARVNQSLFEKFTDPLDAASLKIVKYNNDAEQYEEFEVAKDNRSGVWTLPSNENYPADANKQMSDAANLFVGMKVLNVASEKRDDHKLFGVLEPDKKKEAEGGEGVGMLVQLRNAKGDSLVDLIVGKEDAQDNKKRFVRVPTEDVTYVAEINTTPLSTDFKQWIESDLLKLSANDIETLGIRNYSLLPTNQNTLELVPNYDADISYNVRDAKWNAKSMTVYADRRPSPKTLDESEELNANKLNEMKNALDNLRIVNVARKPAGVAADLKGEQLGEETKGALQRRGFFAQRSQSGDAYEIFSMNGDLQVTLKDGVQYLLRFGKGAGASFEPTETEEAGEDGQKKVSINRFLMVTARVDDSKFPEPELDRVPETVEELKALEAAKKAALAPKPAPQEPAPQEPAPNPQEPPASEPKSEEPKPQEAKVQEPKTEEPKAEEPKTDEPKQEPPPSSAARSNTPAQSKLVSFQEPAAQ
;
A
#
# COMPACT_ATOMS: atom_id res chain seq x y z
N VAL A 1 -35.55 51.28 74.04
CA VAL A 1 -34.41 51.44 73.13
C VAL A 1 -34.56 52.74 72.40
N SER A 2 -33.57 53.64 72.56
CA SER A 2 -33.60 54.99 71.95
C SER A 2 -33.64 54.90 70.41
N GLU A 3 -34.27 55.89 69.76
CA GLU A 3 -34.35 55.97 68.30
C GLU A 3 -32.94 55.89 67.64
N SER A 4 -31.95 56.52 68.25
CA SER A 4 -30.56 56.44 67.78
C SER A 4 -29.94 55.05 67.86
N ALA A 5 -30.37 54.19 68.81
CA ALA A 5 -29.89 52.82 68.90
C ALA A 5 -30.54 51.94 67.85
N LYS A 6 -31.79 52.14 67.44
CA LYS A 6 -32.47 51.46 66.37
C LYS A 6 -31.81 51.83 65.02
N THR A 7 -31.47 53.04 64.76
CA THR A 7 -30.80 53.50 63.57
C THR A 7 -29.38 52.90 63.47
N GLY A 8 -28.67 52.82 64.61
CA GLY A 8 -27.34 52.23 64.66
C GLY A 8 -27.38 50.67 64.30
N ILE A 9 -28.37 50.00 64.81
CA ILE A 9 -28.56 48.53 64.51
C ILE A 9 -28.89 48.39 63.02
N LEU A 10 -29.76 49.17 62.44
CA LEU A 10 -30.10 49.06 61.02
C LEU A 10 -28.90 49.43 60.14
N ALA A 11 -28.10 50.45 60.49
CA ALA A 11 -26.87 50.77 59.74
C ALA A 11 -25.82 49.65 59.82
N ALA A 12 -25.66 49.02 60.99
CA ALA A 12 -24.77 47.85 61.12
C ALA A 12 -25.24 46.65 60.29
N LEU A 13 -26.55 46.36 60.29
CA LEU A 13 -27.11 45.28 59.44
C LEU A 13 -26.94 45.56 57.96
N ALA A 14 -27.14 46.81 57.52
CA ALA A 14 -26.92 47.25 56.15
C ALA A 14 -25.43 47.10 55.75
N ALA A 15 -24.52 47.49 56.63
CA ALA A 15 -23.08 47.33 56.41
C ALA A 15 -22.64 45.83 56.31
N VAL A 16 -23.17 44.97 57.21
CA VAL A 16 -22.90 43.52 57.15
C VAL A 16 -23.50 42.89 55.90
N SER A 17 -24.70 43.30 55.47
CA SER A 17 -25.30 42.84 54.21
C SER A 17 -24.53 43.27 53.00
N ALA A 18 -24.04 44.50 52.94
CA ALA A 18 -23.21 45.04 51.89
C ALA A 18 -21.85 44.35 51.83
N LEU A 19 -21.21 44.04 52.96
CA LEU A 19 -19.96 43.28 53.03
C LEU A 19 -20.17 41.78 52.61
N ALA A 20 -21.28 41.17 52.99
CA ALA A 20 -21.63 39.82 52.57
C ALA A 20 -21.89 39.76 51.06
N ALA A 21 -22.65 40.72 50.50
CA ALA A 21 -22.90 40.83 49.08
C ALA A 21 -21.59 41.08 48.29
N TRP A 22 -20.72 41.95 48.81
CA TRP A 22 -19.43 42.24 48.21
C TRP A 22 -18.51 40.98 48.24
N SER A 23 -18.46 40.31 49.37
CA SER A 23 -17.69 39.07 49.53
C SER A 23 -18.19 37.93 48.61
N THR A 24 -19.49 37.79 48.41
CA THR A 24 -20.04 36.80 47.48
C THR A 24 -19.85 37.20 46.03
N THR A 25 -19.97 38.50 45.70
CA THR A 25 -19.74 39.00 44.35
C THR A 25 -18.27 38.87 43.95
N THR A 26 -17.33 39.30 44.82
CA THR A 26 -15.90 39.16 44.56
C THR A 26 -15.45 37.67 44.46
N ARG A 27 -16.02 36.79 45.30
CA ARG A 27 -15.74 35.37 45.15
C ARG A 27 -16.24 34.76 43.84
N ASN A 28 -17.40 35.25 43.34
CA ASN A 28 -17.92 34.77 42.04
C ASN A 28 -17.21 35.41 40.83
N PHE A 29 -16.56 36.54 40.95
CA PHE A 29 -15.78 37.14 39.85
C PHE A 29 -14.31 36.69 39.81
N THR A 30 -13.74 36.15 40.90
CA THR A 30 -12.37 35.67 40.95
C THR A 30 -12.23 34.14 40.68
N THR A 31 -13.33 33.45 40.40
CA THR A 31 -13.32 31.97 40.25
C THR A 31 -13.67 31.48 38.86
N LEU A 32 -13.61 32.28 37.82
CA LEU A 32 -13.98 31.81 36.47
C LEU A 32 -13.03 32.25 35.35
N GLU A 33 -11.76 32.43 35.61
CA GLU A 33 -10.79 31.97 34.61
C GLU A 33 -10.55 30.51 34.91
N SER A 34 -11.32 29.63 34.26
CA SER A 34 -11.10 28.22 34.40
C SER A 34 -9.67 27.91 33.94
N ASN A 35 -8.99 26.96 34.60
CA ASN A 35 -7.67 26.50 34.14
C ASN A 35 -7.68 26.14 32.67
N ALA A 36 -8.84 25.80 32.10
CA ALA A 36 -9.06 25.51 30.69
C ALA A 36 -8.89 26.77 29.80
N SER A 37 -9.46 27.92 30.19
CA SER A 37 -9.32 29.20 29.45
C SER A 37 -7.86 29.68 29.45
N ALA A 38 -7.09 29.38 30.49
CA ALA A 38 -5.66 29.70 30.55
C ALA A 38 -4.81 28.92 29.52
N ARG A 39 -5.31 27.81 29.00
CA ARG A 39 -4.64 27.04 27.95
C ARG A 39 -4.83 27.59 26.53
N VAL A 40 -5.72 28.52 26.31
CA VAL A 40 -5.94 29.14 25.00
C VAL A 40 -4.64 29.76 24.49
N ASN A 41 -4.28 29.48 23.23
CA ASN A 41 -3.02 29.85 22.58
C ASN A 41 -1.77 29.11 23.09
N GLN A 42 -1.88 28.20 24.06
CA GLN A 42 -0.80 27.30 24.45
C GLN A 42 -0.80 26.01 23.62
N SER A 43 0.37 25.36 23.54
CA SER A 43 0.45 24.04 22.93
C SER A 43 -0.26 22.98 23.79
N LEU A 44 -1.05 22.12 23.15
CA LEU A 44 -1.74 21.03 23.87
C LEU A 44 -0.73 19.95 24.34
N PHE A 45 0.36 19.77 23.59
CA PHE A 45 1.43 18.80 23.86
C PHE A 45 2.79 19.51 23.93
N GLU A 46 3.05 20.25 25.01
CA GLU A 46 4.28 21.06 25.17
C GLU A 46 5.57 20.26 25.12
N LYS A 47 5.52 19.01 25.58
CA LYS A 47 6.70 18.11 25.65
C LYS A 47 7.01 17.43 24.32
N PHE A 48 6.08 17.43 23.38
CA PHE A 48 6.25 16.82 22.08
C PHE A 48 6.68 17.87 21.06
N THR A 49 7.99 17.94 20.80
CA THR A 49 8.61 18.97 19.95
C THR A 49 9.26 18.42 18.70
N ASP A 50 9.60 17.12 18.67
CA ASP A 50 10.22 16.45 17.53
C ASP A 50 9.31 15.30 17.05
N PRO A 51 8.80 15.35 15.81
CA PRO A 51 7.98 14.27 15.26
C PRO A 51 8.74 12.94 15.14
N LEU A 52 10.08 12.96 15.10
CA LEU A 52 10.93 11.76 15.01
C LEU A 52 10.97 10.98 16.32
N ASP A 53 10.55 11.55 17.44
CA ASP A 53 10.41 10.83 18.70
C ASP A 53 9.28 9.81 18.68
N ALA A 54 8.33 9.94 17.75
CA ALA A 54 7.22 9.01 17.63
C ALA A 54 7.67 7.66 17.04
N ALA A 55 7.51 6.60 17.84
CA ALA A 55 7.86 5.23 17.48
C ALA A 55 6.62 4.34 17.26
N SER A 56 5.44 4.78 17.69
CA SER A 56 4.16 4.12 17.34
C SER A 56 3.02 5.12 17.23
N LEU A 57 2.06 4.79 16.37
CA LEU A 57 0.78 5.46 16.22
C LEU A 57 -0.32 4.41 16.30
N LYS A 58 -1.27 4.66 17.21
CA LYS A 58 -2.50 3.85 17.31
C LYS A 58 -3.70 4.76 17.10
N ILE A 59 -4.62 4.31 16.26
CA ILE A 59 -5.88 4.98 15.95
C ILE A 59 -7.02 4.02 16.25
N VAL A 60 -8.02 4.50 16.99
CA VAL A 60 -9.27 3.77 17.21
C VAL A 60 -10.43 4.69 16.82
N LYS A 61 -11.26 4.24 15.92
CA LYS A 61 -12.46 4.96 15.48
C LYS A 61 -13.64 4.01 15.30
N TYR A 62 -14.85 4.55 15.31
CA TYR A 62 -16.04 3.79 14.94
C TYR A 62 -16.27 3.89 13.43
N ASN A 63 -16.42 2.75 12.76
CA ASN A 63 -16.80 2.69 11.35
C ASN A 63 -18.32 2.52 11.28
N ASN A 64 -19.02 3.55 10.77
CA ASN A 64 -20.47 3.54 10.66
C ASN A 64 -20.98 2.56 9.60
N ASP A 65 -20.19 2.29 8.55
CA ASP A 65 -20.61 1.38 7.45
C ASP A 65 -20.52 -0.09 7.89
N ALA A 66 -19.49 -0.41 8.67
CA ALA A 66 -19.26 -1.75 9.20
C ALA A 66 -19.91 -1.94 10.60
N GLU A 67 -20.47 -0.89 11.20
CA GLU A 67 -21.07 -0.85 12.53
C GLU A 67 -20.16 -1.43 13.64
N GLN A 68 -18.86 -1.19 13.53
CA GLN A 68 -17.85 -1.73 14.44
C GLN A 68 -16.70 -0.75 14.71
N TYR A 69 -15.95 -0.99 15.80
CA TYR A 69 -14.71 -0.26 16.06
C TYR A 69 -13.57 -0.80 15.21
N GLU A 70 -12.93 0.08 14.47
CA GLU A 70 -11.66 -0.16 13.80
C GLU A 70 -10.50 0.26 14.70
N GLU A 71 -9.51 -0.60 14.78
CA GLU A 71 -8.25 -0.32 15.46
C GLU A 71 -7.11 -0.50 14.46
N PHE A 72 -6.35 0.53 14.28
CA PHE A 72 -5.17 0.55 13.42
C PHE A 72 -3.96 0.90 14.25
N GLU A 73 -2.89 0.16 14.06
CA GLU A 73 -1.61 0.41 14.75
C GLU A 73 -0.43 0.23 13.80
N VAL A 74 0.49 1.19 13.82
CA VAL A 74 1.80 1.11 13.21
C VAL A 74 2.85 1.35 14.29
N ALA A 75 3.88 0.51 14.32
CA ALA A 75 4.93 0.59 15.33
C ALA A 75 6.30 0.23 14.74
N LYS A 76 7.34 0.90 15.25
CA LYS A 76 8.72 0.61 14.90
C LYS A 76 9.25 -0.48 15.83
N ASP A 77 9.70 -1.57 15.25
CA ASP A 77 10.38 -2.63 16.04
C ASP A 77 11.72 -2.12 16.57
N ASN A 78 11.87 -2.12 17.88
CA ASN A 78 13.05 -1.56 18.56
C ASN A 78 14.35 -2.33 18.29
N ARG A 79 14.28 -3.58 17.79
CA ARG A 79 15.44 -4.42 17.52
C ARG A 79 15.91 -4.28 16.09
N SER A 80 14.99 -4.37 15.14
CA SER A 80 15.29 -4.30 13.71
C SER A 80 15.25 -2.88 13.15
N GLY A 81 14.58 -1.94 13.84
CA GLY A 81 14.33 -0.60 13.36
C GLY A 81 13.30 -0.53 12.22
N VAL A 82 12.67 -1.65 11.87
CA VAL A 82 11.68 -1.75 10.80
C VAL A 82 10.31 -1.35 11.33
N TRP A 83 9.58 -0.59 10.55
CA TRP A 83 8.17 -0.30 10.81
C TRP A 83 7.32 -1.52 10.48
N THR A 84 6.34 -1.82 11.33
CA THR A 84 5.38 -2.91 11.16
C THR A 84 3.98 -2.44 11.48
N LEU A 85 2.99 -3.22 11.06
CA LEU A 85 1.57 -2.99 11.32
C LEU A 85 1.04 -4.07 12.26
N PRO A 86 1.08 -3.87 13.60
CA PRO A 86 0.56 -4.85 14.57
C PRO A 86 -0.91 -5.20 14.33
N SER A 87 -1.73 -4.26 13.89
CA SER A 87 -3.12 -4.49 13.51
C SER A 87 -3.29 -5.42 12.30
N ASN A 88 -2.25 -5.58 11.46
CA ASN A 88 -2.26 -6.37 10.24
C ASN A 88 -1.13 -7.41 10.25
N GLU A 89 -1.16 -8.31 11.22
CA GLU A 89 -0.25 -9.46 11.34
C GLU A 89 1.24 -9.10 11.44
N ASN A 90 1.58 -7.91 11.93
CA ASN A 90 2.93 -7.33 11.96
C ASN A 90 3.57 -7.25 10.58
N TYR A 91 2.78 -6.96 9.54
CA TYR A 91 3.30 -6.79 8.19
C TYR A 91 4.30 -5.63 8.12
N PRO A 92 5.42 -5.76 7.38
CA PRO A 92 6.36 -4.67 7.21
C PRO A 92 5.70 -3.44 6.57
N ALA A 93 5.95 -2.26 7.15
CA ALA A 93 5.37 -1.00 6.71
C ALA A 93 6.42 -0.10 6.07
N ASP A 94 6.03 0.65 5.04
CA ASP A 94 6.76 1.81 4.52
C ASP A 94 6.17 3.08 5.16
N ALA A 95 6.41 3.25 6.45
CA ALA A 95 5.71 4.23 7.27
C ALA A 95 6.52 5.51 7.56
N ASN A 96 7.77 5.62 7.12
CA ASN A 96 8.63 6.74 7.50
C ASN A 96 7.99 8.12 7.23
N LYS A 97 7.53 8.34 6.00
CA LYS A 97 6.92 9.60 5.60
C LYS A 97 5.57 9.79 6.26
N GLN A 98 4.70 8.79 6.16
CA GLN A 98 3.33 8.86 6.71
C GLN A 98 3.33 9.07 8.22
N MET A 99 4.24 8.40 8.94
CA MET A 99 4.40 8.56 10.38
C MET A 99 4.89 9.97 10.75
N SER A 100 5.85 10.52 10.00
CA SER A 100 6.32 11.89 10.19
C SER A 100 5.20 12.90 9.93
N ASP A 101 4.43 12.74 8.86
CA ASP A 101 3.30 13.61 8.53
C ASP A 101 2.21 13.56 9.62
N ALA A 102 1.89 12.36 10.13
CA ALA A 102 0.93 12.18 11.22
C ALA A 102 1.41 12.78 12.54
N ALA A 103 2.69 12.58 12.89
CA ALA A 103 3.26 13.12 14.12
C ALA A 103 3.37 14.65 14.11
N ASN A 104 3.70 15.24 12.96
CA ASN A 104 3.78 16.69 12.77
C ASN A 104 2.46 17.43 13.07
N LEU A 105 1.30 16.77 12.95
CA LEU A 105 0.01 17.37 13.28
C LEU A 105 -0.08 17.86 14.73
N PHE A 106 0.64 17.18 15.62
CA PHE A 106 0.56 17.41 17.07
C PHE A 106 1.68 18.28 17.60
N VAL A 107 2.77 18.46 16.84
CA VAL A 107 3.90 19.31 17.23
C VAL A 107 3.43 20.76 17.22
N GLY A 108 3.45 21.39 18.41
CA GLY A 108 3.01 22.77 18.57
C GLY A 108 1.51 23.00 18.33
N MET A 109 0.67 21.96 18.34
CA MET A 109 -0.80 22.09 18.23
C MET A 109 -1.34 23.02 19.32
N LYS A 110 -1.97 24.11 18.93
CA LYS A 110 -2.49 25.11 19.86
C LYS A 110 -3.97 24.91 20.14
N VAL A 111 -4.33 25.16 21.37
CA VAL A 111 -5.73 25.32 21.77
C VAL A 111 -6.22 26.69 21.27
N LEU A 112 -7.19 26.70 20.37
CA LEU A 112 -7.75 27.94 19.80
C LEU A 112 -8.87 28.52 20.69
N ASN A 113 -9.68 27.61 21.29
CA ASN A 113 -10.78 27.97 22.15
C ASN A 113 -11.18 26.80 23.04
N VAL A 114 -11.97 27.08 24.09
CA VAL A 114 -12.67 26.08 24.91
C VAL A 114 -14.10 25.98 24.41
N ALA A 115 -14.51 24.80 23.96
CA ALA A 115 -15.88 24.53 23.49
C ALA A 115 -16.83 24.24 24.66
N SER A 116 -16.38 23.39 25.61
CA SER A 116 -17.11 23.08 26.85
C SER A 116 -16.18 22.53 27.92
N GLU A 117 -16.53 22.75 29.17
CA GLU A 117 -15.87 22.13 30.33
C GLU A 117 -16.71 20.98 30.95
N LYS A 118 -17.84 20.64 30.29
CA LYS A 118 -18.80 19.67 30.81
C LYS A 118 -18.65 18.34 30.08
N ARG A 119 -18.56 17.27 30.85
CA ARG A 119 -18.52 15.90 30.33
C ARG A 119 -19.77 15.52 29.53
N ASP A 120 -20.94 16.04 29.94
CA ASP A 120 -22.21 15.74 29.28
C ASP A 120 -22.27 16.23 27.83
N ASP A 121 -21.44 17.23 27.48
CA ASP A 121 -21.37 17.80 26.14
C ASP A 121 -20.46 16.99 25.18
N HIS A 122 -19.71 15.99 25.67
CA HIS A 122 -18.79 15.20 24.84
C HIS A 122 -19.48 14.55 23.64
N LYS A 123 -20.71 14.04 23.82
CA LYS A 123 -21.51 13.46 22.72
C LYS A 123 -21.85 14.50 21.65
N LEU A 124 -22.18 15.74 22.08
CA LEU A 124 -22.51 16.83 21.16
C LEU A 124 -21.36 17.15 20.22
N PHE A 125 -20.13 17.24 20.78
CA PHE A 125 -18.91 17.58 20.05
C PHE A 125 -18.25 16.38 19.37
N GLY A 126 -18.77 15.16 19.58
CA GLY A 126 -18.23 13.94 19.00
C GLY A 126 -16.89 13.52 19.60
N VAL A 127 -16.67 13.81 20.90
CA VAL A 127 -15.40 13.52 21.61
C VAL A 127 -15.57 12.45 22.69
N LEU A 128 -16.61 11.61 22.60
CA LEU A 128 -16.70 10.41 23.42
C LEU A 128 -15.56 9.46 23.09
N GLU A 129 -15.00 8.84 24.10
CA GLU A 129 -13.92 7.88 23.92
C GLU A 129 -14.44 6.57 23.28
N PRO A 130 -13.73 6.03 22.26
CA PRO A 130 -14.07 4.73 21.68
C PRO A 130 -13.97 3.62 22.74
N ASP A 131 -15.05 2.87 22.93
CA ASP A 131 -15.10 1.74 23.86
C ASP A 131 -15.71 0.52 23.16
N LYS A 132 -14.86 -0.45 22.80
CA LYS A 132 -15.29 -1.70 22.15
C LYS A 132 -16.36 -2.46 22.93
N LYS A 133 -16.45 -2.28 24.26
CA LYS A 133 -17.50 -2.92 25.08
C LYS A 133 -18.88 -2.30 24.83
N LYS A 134 -18.92 -1.12 24.24
CA LYS A 134 -20.14 -0.37 23.91
C LYS A 134 -20.46 -0.37 22.41
N GLU A 135 -19.88 -1.28 21.66
CA GLU A 135 -20.09 -1.39 20.21
C GLU A 135 -21.58 -1.47 19.82
N ALA A 136 -22.37 -2.19 20.62
CA ALA A 136 -23.82 -2.29 20.43
C ALA A 136 -24.60 -0.98 20.65
N GLU A 137 -23.99 0.04 21.29
CA GLU A 137 -24.60 1.36 21.49
C GLU A 137 -24.43 2.27 20.25
N GLY A 138 -23.66 1.82 19.24
CA GLY A 138 -23.35 2.56 18.03
C GLY A 138 -22.29 3.64 18.22
N GLY A 139 -21.92 4.31 17.12
CA GLY A 139 -20.82 5.30 17.07
C GLY A 139 -21.25 6.75 17.27
N GLU A 140 -22.52 7.02 17.65
CA GLU A 140 -23.00 8.40 17.74
C GLU A 140 -22.28 9.22 18.82
N GLY A 141 -21.59 10.27 18.41
CA GLY A 141 -20.83 11.13 19.31
C GLY A 141 -19.47 10.57 19.73
N VAL A 142 -19.06 9.42 19.20
CA VAL A 142 -17.74 8.84 19.44
C VAL A 142 -16.71 9.53 18.53
N GLY A 143 -15.56 9.90 19.11
CA GLY A 143 -14.45 10.49 18.39
C GLY A 143 -13.42 9.48 17.92
N MET A 144 -12.43 9.94 17.17
CA MET A 144 -11.26 9.17 16.77
C MET A 144 -10.17 9.33 17.84
N LEU A 145 -9.86 8.26 18.57
CA LEU A 145 -8.75 8.25 19.53
C LEU A 145 -7.43 8.08 18.76
N VAL A 146 -6.51 9.00 18.99
CA VAL A 146 -5.15 8.97 18.43
C VAL A 146 -4.14 8.93 19.56
N GLN A 147 -3.23 7.98 19.52
CA GLN A 147 -2.20 7.78 20.51
C GLN A 147 -0.83 7.66 19.86
N LEU A 148 0.10 8.55 20.24
CA LEU A 148 1.51 8.45 19.85
C LEU A 148 2.34 8.04 21.06
N ARG A 149 3.28 7.12 20.84
CA ARG A 149 4.23 6.67 21.86
C ARG A 149 5.66 6.78 21.34
N ASN A 150 6.60 7.04 22.25
CA ASN A 150 8.01 6.98 21.91
C ASN A 150 8.54 5.53 21.93
N ALA A 151 9.82 5.33 21.59
CA ALA A 151 10.47 4.01 21.57
C ALA A 151 10.52 3.31 22.95
N LYS A 152 10.30 4.05 24.05
CA LYS A 152 10.22 3.49 25.41
C LYS A 152 8.79 3.12 25.80
N GLY A 153 7.80 3.49 24.99
CA GLY A 153 6.37 3.31 25.27
C GLY A 153 5.74 4.48 26.05
N ASP A 154 6.50 5.57 26.33
CA ASP A 154 5.93 6.74 26.99
C ASP A 154 4.96 7.46 26.07
N SER A 155 3.89 8.03 26.65
CA SER A 155 2.90 8.81 25.89
C SER A 155 3.49 10.14 25.42
N LEU A 156 3.40 10.38 24.12
CA LEU A 156 3.68 11.68 23.49
C LEU A 156 2.37 12.45 23.24
N VAL A 157 1.36 11.74 22.72
CA VAL A 157 0.03 12.27 22.41
C VAL A 157 -1.02 11.24 22.80
N ASP A 158 -2.05 11.69 23.51
CA ASP A 158 -3.32 10.98 23.68
C ASP A 158 -4.42 12.02 23.40
N LEU A 159 -5.11 11.89 22.27
CA LEU A 159 -6.12 12.85 21.81
C LEU A 159 -7.33 12.15 21.22
N ILE A 160 -8.51 12.60 21.57
CA ILE A 160 -9.76 12.26 20.90
C ILE A 160 -10.09 13.39 19.95
N VAL A 161 -10.19 13.12 18.67
CA VAL A 161 -10.55 14.03 17.59
C VAL A 161 -12.03 13.84 17.26
N GLY A 162 -12.81 14.88 17.46
CA GLY A 162 -14.27 14.87 17.27
C GLY A 162 -14.71 15.47 15.93
N LYS A 163 -15.92 16.04 15.97
CA LYS A 163 -16.59 16.66 14.81
C LYS A 163 -15.82 17.89 14.32
N GLU A 164 -16.04 18.25 13.07
CA GLU A 164 -15.62 19.53 12.50
C GLU A 164 -16.46 20.67 13.11
N ASP A 165 -15.82 21.84 13.21
CA ASP A 165 -16.54 23.06 13.54
C ASP A 165 -17.42 23.48 12.35
N ALA A 166 -18.70 23.68 12.58
CA ALA A 166 -19.65 24.06 11.53
C ALA A 166 -19.32 25.40 10.83
N GLN A 167 -18.49 26.24 11.47
CA GLN A 167 -18.12 27.57 10.93
C GLN A 167 -16.78 27.53 10.19
N ASP A 168 -15.90 26.57 10.50
CA ASP A 168 -14.57 26.44 9.91
C ASP A 168 -14.13 24.97 9.89
N ASN A 169 -14.19 24.33 8.72
CA ASN A 169 -13.88 22.92 8.52
C ASN A 169 -12.41 22.54 8.80
N LYS A 170 -11.51 23.51 8.94
CA LYS A 170 -10.13 23.27 9.40
C LYS A 170 -10.04 23.04 10.90
N LYS A 171 -11.06 23.46 11.63
CA LYS A 171 -11.14 23.33 13.09
C LYS A 171 -11.98 22.12 13.47
N ARG A 172 -11.53 21.43 14.50
CA ARG A 172 -12.24 20.30 15.09
C ARG A 172 -12.30 20.43 16.59
N PHE A 173 -13.32 19.81 17.15
CA PHE A 173 -13.40 19.61 18.58
C PHE A 173 -12.44 18.50 18.98
N VAL A 174 -11.64 18.74 20.02
CA VAL A 174 -10.66 17.77 20.49
C VAL A 174 -10.69 17.67 22.02
N ARG A 175 -10.36 16.52 22.56
CA ARG A 175 -10.33 16.27 24.00
C ARG A 175 -9.16 15.35 24.37
N VAL A 176 -8.45 15.69 25.43
CA VAL A 176 -7.50 14.78 26.07
C VAL A 176 -8.31 13.73 26.86
N PRO A 177 -8.09 12.42 26.71
CA PRO A 177 -8.91 11.38 27.36
C PRO A 177 -9.07 11.54 28.87
N THR A 178 -8.03 12.05 29.54
CA THR A 178 -7.99 12.26 31.00
C THR A 178 -8.69 13.54 31.47
N GLU A 179 -9.18 14.37 30.55
CA GLU A 179 -9.80 15.67 30.85
C GLU A 179 -11.28 15.66 30.41
N ASP A 180 -12.10 16.43 31.13
CA ASP A 180 -13.50 16.63 30.74
C ASP A 180 -13.66 17.81 29.79
N VAL A 181 -12.62 18.64 29.63
CA VAL A 181 -12.64 19.84 28.80
C VAL A 181 -12.55 19.46 27.33
N THR A 182 -13.46 20.02 26.52
CA THR A 182 -13.43 19.95 25.06
C THR A 182 -12.85 21.24 24.50
N TYR A 183 -11.79 21.13 23.74
CA TYR A 183 -11.09 22.23 23.08
C TYR A 183 -11.47 22.33 21.62
N VAL A 184 -11.15 23.47 21.00
CA VAL A 184 -11.12 23.66 19.54
C VAL A 184 -9.67 23.78 19.12
N ALA A 185 -9.25 22.97 18.16
CA ALA A 185 -7.92 23.00 17.57
C ALA A 185 -8.00 22.94 16.03
N GLU A 186 -6.99 23.46 15.34
CA GLU A 186 -6.83 23.25 13.90
C GLU A 186 -6.10 21.93 13.66
N ILE A 187 -6.74 21.00 12.95
CA ILE A 187 -6.17 19.70 12.65
C ILE A 187 -6.70 19.15 11.32
N ASN A 188 -5.79 18.80 10.43
CA ASN A 188 -6.09 18.03 9.23
C ASN A 188 -5.93 16.54 9.52
N THR A 189 -7.01 15.77 9.50
CA THR A 189 -6.98 14.33 9.81
C THR A 189 -6.54 13.43 8.67
N THR A 190 -6.26 13.96 7.48
CA THR A 190 -5.82 13.17 6.31
C THR A 190 -4.60 12.27 6.60
N PRO A 191 -3.54 12.73 7.30
CA PRO A 191 -2.41 11.87 7.65
C PRO A 191 -2.74 10.77 8.68
N LEU A 192 -3.88 10.85 9.38
CA LEU A 192 -4.34 9.86 10.35
C LEU A 192 -5.21 8.77 9.69
N SER A 193 -4.76 8.28 8.55
CA SER A 193 -5.47 7.24 7.81
C SER A 193 -5.37 5.89 8.51
N THR A 194 -6.47 5.13 8.54
CA THR A 194 -6.51 3.72 8.94
C THR A 194 -6.48 2.77 7.75
N ASP A 195 -6.36 3.30 6.52
CA ASP A 195 -6.25 2.49 5.31
C ASP A 195 -4.87 1.84 5.23
N PHE A 196 -4.84 0.52 5.38
CA PHE A 196 -3.64 -0.32 5.31
C PHE A 196 -2.72 -0.01 4.12
N LYS A 197 -3.32 0.27 2.95
CA LYS A 197 -2.57 0.53 1.70
C LYS A 197 -1.69 1.79 1.76
N GLN A 198 -2.03 2.76 2.61
CA GLN A 198 -1.26 4.00 2.74
C GLN A 198 0.00 3.83 3.60
N TRP A 199 0.15 2.70 4.27
CA TRP A 199 1.23 2.42 5.19
C TRP A 199 2.22 1.38 4.69
N ILE A 200 1.98 0.81 3.50
CA ILE A 200 2.81 -0.23 2.92
C ILE A 200 3.25 0.13 1.51
N GLU A 201 4.30 -0.53 1.05
CA GLU A 201 4.52 -0.66 -0.39
C GLU A 201 3.50 -1.63 -0.96
N SER A 202 2.52 -1.10 -1.68
CA SER A 202 1.40 -1.91 -2.19
C SER A 202 1.72 -2.65 -3.48
N ASP A 203 2.76 -2.26 -4.21
CA ASP A 203 3.21 -2.96 -5.42
C ASP A 203 3.89 -4.27 -5.04
N LEU A 204 3.17 -5.39 -5.23
CA LEU A 204 3.62 -6.70 -4.75
C LEU A 204 4.89 -7.18 -5.44
N LEU A 205 4.95 -7.05 -6.76
CA LEU A 205 6.00 -7.67 -7.57
C LEU A 205 7.10 -6.67 -7.96
N LYS A 206 6.82 -5.37 -7.91
CA LYS A 206 7.72 -4.29 -8.35
C LYS A 206 8.32 -4.55 -9.73
N LEU A 207 7.53 -5.12 -10.61
CA LEU A 207 7.93 -5.39 -11.98
C LEU A 207 7.27 -4.39 -12.94
N SER A 208 7.91 -4.13 -14.06
CA SER A 208 7.27 -3.51 -15.22
C SER A 208 6.79 -4.60 -16.19
N ALA A 209 5.63 -4.38 -16.81
CA ALA A 209 5.12 -5.26 -17.85
C ALA A 209 6.17 -5.56 -18.94
N ASN A 210 7.07 -4.63 -19.22
CA ASN A 210 8.14 -4.80 -20.20
C ASN A 210 9.30 -5.67 -19.74
N ASP A 211 9.43 -5.94 -18.44
CA ASP A 211 10.49 -6.78 -17.89
C ASP A 211 10.14 -8.26 -17.96
N ILE A 212 8.87 -8.58 -18.22
CA ILE A 212 8.40 -9.95 -18.37
C ILE A 212 8.99 -10.55 -19.66
N GLU A 213 9.70 -11.66 -19.50
CA GLU A 213 10.27 -12.42 -20.60
C GLU A 213 9.46 -13.66 -20.94
N THR A 214 9.03 -14.41 -19.91
CA THR A 214 8.28 -15.66 -20.09
C THR A 214 7.16 -15.78 -19.08
N LEU A 215 5.99 -16.21 -19.56
CA LEU A 215 4.87 -16.66 -18.73
C LEU A 215 4.76 -18.17 -18.83
N GLY A 216 4.85 -18.86 -17.69
CA GLY A 216 4.58 -20.29 -17.56
C GLY A 216 3.21 -20.51 -16.95
N ILE A 217 2.30 -21.11 -17.68
CA ILE A 217 0.94 -21.42 -17.22
C ILE A 217 0.89 -22.94 -16.94
N ARG A 218 0.54 -23.31 -15.72
CA ARG A 218 0.32 -24.70 -15.31
C ARG A 218 -1.15 -24.84 -14.94
N ASN A 219 -1.92 -25.39 -15.87
CA ASN A 219 -3.35 -25.59 -15.67
C ASN A 219 -3.61 -27.03 -15.25
N TYR A 220 -4.32 -27.19 -14.15
CA TYR A 220 -4.71 -28.49 -13.61
C TYR A 220 -6.10 -28.41 -12.95
N SER A 221 -6.72 -29.56 -12.76
CA SER A 221 -7.98 -29.74 -12.05
C SER A 221 -7.74 -30.49 -10.74
N LEU A 222 -8.49 -30.18 -9.71
CA LEU A 222 -8.50 -30.91 -8.45
C LEU A 222 -9.74 -31.80 -8.42
N LEU A 223 -9.56 -33.10 -8.49
CA LEU A 223 -10.64 -34.10 -8.52
C LEU A 223 -10.72 -34.81 -7.17
N PRO A 224 -11.93 -35.01 -6.61
CA PRO A 224 -12.11 -35.81 -5.40
C PRO A 224 -11.80 -37.30 -5.69
N THR A 225 -11.07 -37.93 -4.78
CA THR A 225 -10.80 -39.34 -4.80
C THR A 225 -11.78 -40.11 -3.92
N ASN A 226 -11.84 -41.43 -4.06
CA ASN A 226 -12.67 -42.30 -3.22
C ASN A 226 -12.29 -42.28 -1.71
N GLN A 227 -11.11 -41.73 -1.38
CA GLN A 227 -10.64 -41.58 0.00
C GLN A 227 -10.90 -40.19 0.59
N ASN A 228 -11.80 -39.41 -0.01
CA ASN A 228 -12.13 -38.03 0.40
C ASN A 228 -10.90 -37.08 0.38
N THR A 229 -9.91 -37.41 -0.44
CA THR A 229 -8.75 -36.55 -0.73
C THR A 229 -8.90 -35.93 -2.12
N LEU A 230 -8.16 -34.85 -2.39
CA LEU A 230 -8.12 -34.22 -3.71
C LEU A 230 -6.88 -34.70 -4.46
N GLU A 231 -7.05 -35.07 -5.71
CA GLU A 231 -5.98 -35.42 -6.63
C GLU A 231 -5.80 -34.33 -7.66
N LEU A 232 -4.57 -33.92 -7.89
CA LEU A 232 -4.21 -32.97 -8.93
C LEU A 232 -4.08 -33.69 -10.27
N VAL A 233 -4.91 -33.27 -11.21
CA VAL A 233 -4.91 -33.80 -12.59
C VAL A 233 -4.49 -32.68 -13.53
N PRO A 234 -3.30 -32.74 -14.14
CA PRO A 234 -2.84 -31.74 -15.09
C PRO A 234 -3.70 -31.75 -16.35
N ASN A 235 -4.00 -30.56 -16.87
CA ASN A 235 -4.74 -30.35 -18.11
C ASN A 235 -3.78 -29.92 -19.22
N TYR A 236 -3.03 -28.84 -18.99
CA TYR A 236 -1.99 -28.38 -19.91
C TYR A 236 -0.95 -27.51 -19.19
N ASP A 237 0.26 -27.53 -19.74
CA ASP A 237 1.35 -26.63 -19.43
C ASP A 237 1.72 -25.84 -20.68
N ALA A 238 1.96 -24.53 -20.50
CA ALA A 238 2.39 -23.67 -21.58
C ALA A 238 3.48 -22.71 -21.08
N ASP A 239 4.60 -22.64 -21.77
CA ASP A 239 5.63 -21.63 -21.59
C ASP A 239 5.62 -20.70 -22.81
N ILE A 240 5.30 -19.43 -22.56
CA ILE A 240 5.03 -18.41 -23.58
C ILE A 240 6.03 -17.26 -23.36
N SER A 241 6.80 -16.94 -24.38
CA SER A 241 7.76 -15.83 -24.33
C SER A 241 7.24 -14.59 -25.03
N TYR A 242 7.60 -13.43 -24.49
CA TYR A 242 7.29 -12.13 -25.07
C TYR A 242 8.54 -11.52 -25.74
N ASN A 243 8.46 -11.28 -27.04
CA ASN A 243 9.49 -10.55 -27.77
C ASN A 243 9.17 -9.07 -27.82
N VAL A 244 9.91 -8.28 -27.06
CA VAL A 244 9.71 -6.81 -26.95
C VAL A 244 9.97 -6.08 -28.26
N ARG A 245 10.89 -6.59 -29.11
CA ARG A 245 11.26 -5.93 -30.39
C ARG A 245 10.11 -5.97 -31.38
N ASP A 246 9.45 -7.12 -31.46
CA ASP A 246 8.38 -7.37 -32.41
C ASP A 246 7.01 -7.22 -31.80
N ALA A 247 6.93 -6.96 -30.48
CA ALA A 247 5.72 -6.94 -29.67
C ALA A 247 4.85 -8.20 -29.83
N LYS A 248 5.50 -9.38 -29.99
CA LYS A 248 4.85 -10.64 -30.27
C LYS A 248 5.06 -11.67 -29.16
N TRP A 249 4.02 -12.47 -28.96
CA TRP A 249 4.05 -13.64 -28.09
C TRP A 249 4.39 -14.89 -28.91
N ASN A 250 5.26 -15.73 -28.37
CA ASN A 250 5.69 -16.99 -29.01
C ASN A 250 5.54 -18.13 -28.00
N ALA A 251 4.93 -19.23 -28.41
CA ALA A 251 4.92 -20.45 -27.62
C ALA A 251 6.32 -21.09 -27.63
N LYS A 252 6.97 -21.18 -26.47
CA LYS A 252 8.25 -21.88 -26.30
C LYS A 252 8.01 -23.39 -26.19
N SER A 253 7.07 -23.78 -25.35
CA SER A 253 6.66 -25.15 -25.16
C SER A 253 5.19 -25.19 -24.78
N MET A 254 4.49 -26.22 -25.26
CA MET A 254 3.13 -26.51 -24.84
C MET A 254 3.00 -28.04 -24.66
N THR A 255 2.41 -28.48 -23.57
CA THR A 255 2.12 -29.89 -23.27
C THR A 255 0.65 -29.97 -22.86
N VAL A 256 -0.07 -30.88 -23.50
CA VAL A 256 -1.45 -31.22 -23.17
C VAL A 256 -1.49 -32.58 -22.53
N TYR A 257 -2.29 -32.76 -21.51
CA TYR A 257 -2.44 -34.03 -20.81
C TYR A 257 -3.77 -34.70 -21.17
N ALA A 258 -3.71 -35.74 -21.99
CA ALA A 258 -4.84 -36.60 -22.28
C ALA A 258 -4.73 -37.91 -21.44
N ASP A 259 -5.75 -38.21 -20.65
CA ASP A 259 -5.72 -39.36 -19.72
C ASP A 259 -4.47 -39.36 -18.81
N ARG A 260 -4.06 -38.18 -18.33
CA ARG A 260 -2.84 -37.96 -17.51
C ARG A 260 -1.51 -38.26 -18.24
N ARG A 261 -1.55 -38.50 -19.55
CA ARG A 261 -0.34 -38.69 -20.35
C ARG A 261 0.06 -37.39 -21.02
N PRO A 262 1.29 -36.90 -20.79
CA PRO A 262 1.78 -35.72 -21.46
C PRO A 262 1.98 -35.94 -22.95
N SER A 263 1.51 -35.01 -23.76
CA SER A 263 1.74 -34.95 -25.21
C SER A 263 2.19 -33.57 -25.60
N PRO A 264 3.36 -33.40 -26.22
CA PRO A 264 3.77 -32.11 -26.75
C PRO A 264 2.75 -31.63 -27.78
N LYS A 265 2.36 -30.35 -27.69
CA LYS A 265 1.48 -29.69 -28.67
C LYS A 265 2.26 -28.56 -29.36
N THR A 266 2.20 -28.58 -30.70
CA THR A 266 2.60 -27.46 -31.53
C THR A 266 1.33 -26.80 -32.05
N LEU A 267 1.32 -25.46 -32.16
CA LEU A 267 0.20 -24.71 -32.74
C LEU A 267 0.13 -25.05 -34.22
N ASP A 268 -1.07 -25.38 -34.71
CA ASP A 268 -1.35 -25.58 -36.12
C ASP A 268 -1.42 -24.23 -36.86
N GLU A 269 -1.36 -24.24 -38.19
CA GLU A 269 -1.43 -23.00 -39.00
C GLU A 269 -2.74 -22.19 -38.78
N SER A 270 -3.78 -22.87 -38.30
CA SER A 270 -5.07 -22.24 -37.94
C SER A 270 -5.18 -21.77 -36.50
N GLU A 271 -4.19 -22.09 -35.67
CA GLU A 271 -4.16 -21.74 -34.24
C GLU A 271 -3.14 -20.63 -33.97
N GLU A 272 -3.54 -19.64 -33.19
CA GLU A 272 -2.66 -18.59 -32.72
C GLU A 272 -2.82 -18.30 -31.23
N LEU A 273 -1.79 -17.74 -30.63
CA LEU A 273 -1.88 -17.25 -29.24
C LEU A 273 -2.78 -16.02 -29.20
N ASN A 274 -3.70 -15.98 -28.24
CA ASN A 274 -4.52 -14.79 -28.01
C ASN A 274 -3.66 -13.67 -27.39
N ALA A 275 -3.07 -12.85 -28.26
CA ALA A 275 -2.19 -11.74 -27.86
C ALA A 275 -2.87 -10.74 -26.94
N ASN A 276 -4.17 -10.47 -27.15
CA ASN A 276 -4.93 -9.51 -26.32
C ASN A 276 -5.02 -10.02 -24.87
N LYS A 277 -5.38 -11.30 -24.68
CA LYS A 277 -5.45 -11.90 -23.34
C LYS A 277 -4.08 -11.99 -22.64
N LEU A 278 -3.03 -12.26 -23.37
CA LEU A 278 -1.67 -12.28 -22.86
C LEU A 278 -1.19 -10.86 -22.47
N ASN A 279 -1.55 -9.85 -23.24
CA ASN A 279 -1.26 -8.46 -22.91
C ASN A 279 -2.08 -7.98 -21.68
N GLU A 280 -3.36 -8.35 -21.59
CA GLU A 280 -4.18 -8.10 -20.40
C GLU A 280 -3.54 -8.74 -19.15
N MET A 281 -3.08 -10.00 -19.25
CA MET A 281 -2.40 -10.69 -18.15
C MET A 281 -1.09 -9.99 -17.77
N LYS A 282 -0.29 -9.60 -18.75
CA LYS A 282 0.97 -8.87 -18.55
C LYS A 282 0.74 -7.56 -17.80
N ASN A 283 -0.25 -6.79 -18.21
CA ASN A 283 -0.61 -5.52 -17.56
C ASN A 283 -1.23 -5.74 -16.18
N ALA A 284 -2.01 -6.81 -15.98
CA ALA A 284 -2.56 -7.15 -14.67
C ALA A 284 -1.47 -7.52 -13.65
N LEU A 285 -0.37 -8.13 -14.09
CA LEU A 285 0.78 -8.42 -13.23
C LEU A 285 1.53 -7.16 -12.80
N ASP A 286 1.71 -6.20 -13.70
CA ASP A 286 2.29 -4.88 -13.41
C ASP A 286 1.41 -4.08 -12.42
N ASN A 287 0.09 -4.20 -12.57
CA ASN A 287 -0.87 -3.51 -11.72
C ASN A 287 -1.31 -4.30 -10.47
N LEU A 288 -0.62 -5.41 -10.15
CA LEU A 288 -0.98 -6.21 -9.00
C LEU A 288 -0.65 -5.50 -7.69
N ARG A 289 -1.69 -5.22 -6.87
CA ARG A 289 -1.55 -4.44 -5.63
C ARG A 289 -2.01 -5.24 -4.42
N ILE A 290 -1.29 -5.08 -3.31
CA ILE A 290 -1.67 -5.62 -2.01
C ILE A 290 -2.78 -4.75 -1.44
N VAL A 291 -3.93 -5.36 -1.15
CA VAL A 291 -5.06 -4.67 -0.52
C VAL A 291 -5.22 -5.05 0.96
N ASN A 292 -4.78 -6.25 1.33
CA ASN A 292 -4.71 -6.73 2.69
C ASN A 292 -3.77 -7.94 2.78
N VAL A 293 -3.38 -8.33 3.98
CA VAL A 293 -2.49 -9.45 4.23
C VAL A 293 -3.12 -10.40 5.25
N ALA A 294 -2.72 -11.67 5.15
CA ALA A 294 -3.09 -12.67 6.14
C ALA A 294 -1.87 -13.58 6.39
N ARG A 295 -1.63 -13.91 7.64
CA ARG A 295 -0.53 -14.80 7.98
C ARG A 295 -0.69 -16.15 7.28
N LYS A 296 0.41 -16.67 6.73
CA LYS A 296 0.44 -18.05 6.26
C LYS A 296 0.10 -19.00 7.41
N PRO A 297 -0.70 -20.03 7.16
CA PRO A 297 -0.98 -21.06 8.16
C PRO A 297 0.31 -21.72 8.69
N ALA A 298 0.29 -22.16 9.94
CA ALA A 298 1.45 -22.75 10.61
C ALA A 298 2.00 -23.95 9.80
N GLY A 299 3.32 -24.05 9.70
CA GLY A 299 4.00 -25.13 8.98
C GLY A 299 4.16 -24.92 7.47
N VAL A 300 3.64 -23.83 6.90
CA VAL A 300 3.88 -23.48 5.49
C VAL A 300 5.12 -22.59 5.39
N ALA A 301 6.15 -23.10 4.70
CA ALA A 301 7.42 -22.40 4.50
C ALA A 301 7.32 -21.33 3.37
N ALA A 302 8.40 -20.58 3.17
CA ALA A 302 8.47 -19.51 2.18
C ALA A 302 8.38 -20.04 0.73
N ASP A 303 8.83 -21.26 0.49
CA ASP A 303 8.78 -21.94 -0.82
C ASP A 303 7.45 -22.66 -1.09
N LEU A 304 6.41 -22.37 -0.27
CA LEU A 304 5.08 -23.00 -0.31
C LEU A 304 5.11 -24.51 -0.12
N LYS A 305 6.04 -25.00 0.69
CA LYS A 305 6.11 -26.40 1.14
C LYS A 305 5.88 -26.49 2.64
N GLY A 306 5.59 -27.70 3.12
CA GLY A 306 5.48 -28.00 4.54
C GLY A 306 5.80 -29.46 4.81
N GLU A 307 6.61 -29.76 5.83
CA GLU A 307 6.97 -31.14 6.18
C GLU A 307 5.82 -31.84 6.91
N GLN A 308 5.20 -31.14 7.86
CA GLN A 308 4.08 -31.66 8.66
C GLN A 308 2.97 -30.59 8.73
N LEU A 309 1.86 -30.87 8.07
CA LEU A 309 0.70 -30.00 8.06
C LEU A 309 -0.45 -30.66 8.84
N GLY A 310 -0.85 -30.04 9.98
CA GLY A 310 -2.02 -30.45 10.75
C GLY A 310 -3.33 -30.25 9.98
N GLU A 311 -4.40 -30.88 10.42
CA GLU A 311 -5.72 -30.76 9.79
C GLU A 311 -6.27 -29.33 9.87
N GLU A 312 -5.97 -28.59 10.94
CA GLU A 312 -6.34 -27.17 11.07
C GLU A 312 -5.69 -26.32 9.96
N THR A 313 -4.38 -26.53 9.73
CA THR A 313 -3.64 -25.85 8.66
C THR A 313 -4.20 -26.18 7.29
N LYS A 314 -4.50 -27.47 7.01
CA LYS A 314 -5.11 -27.91 5.74
C LYS A 314 -6.49 -27.25 5.56
N GLY A 315 -7.31 -27.24 6.62
CA GLY A 315 -8.60 -26.58 6.59
C GLY A 315 -8.50 -25.06 6.37
N ALA A 316 -7.53 -24.39 6.99
CA ALA A 316 -7.27 -22.95 6.78
C ALA A 316 -6.82 -22.63 5.35
N LEU A 317 -5.98 -23.49 4.75
CA LEU A 317 -5.58 -23.40 3.34
C LEU A 317 -6.80 -23.58 2.43
N GLN A 318 -7.61 -24.61 2.68
CA GLN A 318 -8.78 -24.93 1.85
C GLN A 318 -9.82 -23.82 1.83
N ARG A 319 -10.08 -23.19 2.98
CA ARG A 319 -10.98 -22.02 3.06
C ARG A 319 -10.52 -20.88 2.17
N ARG A 320 -9.20 -20.71 1.98
CA ARG A 320 -8.60 -19.67 1.13
C ARG A 320 -8.40 -20.12 -0.33
N GLY A 321 -8.78 -21.37 -0.67
CA GLY A 321 -8.66 -21.92 -2.04
C GLY A 321 -7.30 -22.51 -2.37
N PHE A 322 -6.57 -22.97 -1.34
CA PHE A 322 -5.30 -23.66 -1.48
C PHE A 322 -5.40 -25.06 -0.92
N PHE A 323 -4.60 -25.97 -1.45
CA PHE A 323 -4.59 -27.38 -1.07
C PHE A 323 -3.16 -27.87 -0.86
N ALA A 324 -2.99 -28.67 0.19
CA ALA A 324 -1.73 -29.34 0.46
C ALA A 324 -1.78 -30.75 -0.14
N GLN A 325 -0.87 -31.03 -1.07
CA GLN A 325 -0.71 -32.36 -1.63
C GLN A 325 0.69 -32.89 -1.28
N ARG A 326 0.79 -34.18 -0.96
CA ARG A 326 2.11 -34.78 -0.73
C ARG A 326 2.92 -34.80 -2.02
N SER A 327 4.18 -34.40 -1.90
CA SER A 327 5.17 -34.55 -2.96
C SER A 327 5.27 -36.06 -3.39
N GLN A 328 5.65 -36.28 -4.61
CA GLN A 328 5.89 -37.68 -5.11
C GLN A 328 6.99 -38.39 -4.32
N SER A 329 7.95 -37.66 -3.75
CA SER A 329 8.96 -38.21 -2.84
C SER A 329 8.39 -38.63 -1.47
N GLY A 330 7.19 -38.18 -1.12
CA GLY A 330 6.50 -38.53 0.14
C GLY A 330 6.95 -37.73 1.38
N ASP A 331 8.01 -36.96 1.27
CA ASP A 331 8.68 -36.31 2.44
C ASP A 331 8.08 -34.98 2.85
N ALA A 332 7.42 -34.27 1.93
CA ALA A 332 6.83 -32.95 2.18
C ALA A 332 5.49 -32.78 1.49
N TYR A 333 4.71 -31.81 1.97
CA TYR A 333 3.53 -31.30 1.27
C TYR A 333 3.92 -30.09 0.43
N GLU A 334 3.35 -30.00 -0.75
CA GLU A 334 3.37 -28.82 -1.58
C GLU A 334 1.97 -28.18 -1.62
N ILE A 335 1.91 -26.84 -1.57
CA ILE A 335 0.65 -26.10 -1.52
C ILE A 335 0.27 -25.66 -2.93
N PHE A 336 -0.82 -26.15 -3.45
CA PHE A 336 -1.39 -25.85 -4.76
C PHE A 336 -2.60 -24.93 -4.65
N SER A 337 -2.92 -24.25 -5.73
CA SER A 337 -4.12 -23.42 -5.86
C SER A 337 -5.24 -24.19 -6.59
N MET A 338 -6.50 -23.73 -6.44
CA MET A 338 -7.61 -24.28 -7.24
C MET A 338 -7.55 -23.85 -8.71
N ASN A 339 -6.83 -22.80 -9.03
CA ASN A 339 -6.91 -22.13 -10.34
C ASN A 339 -5.67 -22.34 -11.20
N GLY A 340 -4.80 -23.28 -10.82
CA GLY A 340 -3.53 -23.47 -11.49
C GLY A 340 -2.43 -22.54 -10.98
N ASP A 341 -1.24 -22.64 -11.57
CA ASP A 341 -0.06 -21.87 -11.23
C ASP A 341 0.33 -20.95 -12.38
N LEU A 342 0.73 -19.73 -12.06
CA LEU A 342 1.33 -18.81 -13.00
C LEU A 342 2.77 -18.54 -12.60
N GLN A 343 3.70 -18.84 -13.50
CA GLN A 343 5.12 -18.57 -13.33
C GLN A 343 5.50 -17.38 -14.21
N VAL A 344 6.11 -16.36 -13.63
CA VAL A 344 6.54 -15.16 -14.34
C VAL A 344 8.06 -15.07 -14.26
N THR A 345 8.73 -15.16 -15.39
CA THR A 345 10.19 -15.02 -15.46
C THR A 345 10.54 -13.68 -16.07
N LEU A 346 11.35 -12.91 -15.36
CA LEU A 346 11.82 -11.59 -15.77
C LEU A 346 13.15 -11.69 -16.54
N LYS A 347 13.48 -10.64 -17.28
CA LYS A 347 14.73 -10.53 -18.04
C LYS A 347 15.98 -10.57 -17.17
N ASP A 348 15.89 -10.07 -15.94
CA ASP A 348 16.97 -10.06 -14.94
C ASP A 348 17.17 -11.42 -14.25
N GLY A 349 16.35 -12.43 -14.57
CA GLY A 349 16.45 -13.77 -14.00
C GLY A 349 15.61 -13.98 -12.74
N VAL A 350 14.87 -13.00 -12.27
CA VAL A 350 13.90 -13.22 -11.20
C VAL A 350 12.71 -14.02 -11.75
N GLN A 351 12.28 -15.01 -11.01
CA GLN A 351 11.13 -15.84 -11.35
C GLN A 351 10.15 -15.87 -10.19
N TYR A 352 8.92 -15.42 -10.45
CA TYR A 352 7.81 -15.48 -9.51
C TYR A 352 6.91 -16.68 -9.80
N LEU A 353 6.50 -17.39 -8.76
CA LEU A 353 5.43 -18.38 -8.81
C LEU A 353 4.22 -17.82 -8.07
N LEU A 354 3.12 -17.61 -8.78
CA LEU A 354 1.87 -17.06 -8.27
C LEU A 354 0.79 -18.13 -8.23
N ARG A 355 0.14 -18.29 -7.09
CA ARG A 355 -0.95 -19.23 -6.86
C ARG A 355 -2.16 -18.45 -6.36
N PHE A 356 -3.18 -18.32 -7.21
CA PHE A 356 -4.39 -17.55 -6.94
C PHE A 356 -5.45 -18.43 -6.25
N GLY A 357 -5.79 -18.05 -5.03
CA GLY A 357 -6.84 -18.73 -4.27
C GLY A 357 -8.26 -18.25 -4.61
N LYS A 358 -9.18 -18.45 -3.68
CA LYS A 358 -10.58 -17.98 -3.79
C LYS A 358 -10.63 -16.46 -3.73
N GLY A 359 -11.71 -15.88 -4.27
CA GLY A 359 -12.07 -14.50 -4.00
C GLY A 359 -12.21 -14.30 -2.48
N ALA A 360 -11.66 -13.23 -1.96
CA ALA A 360 -11.92 -12.80 -0.61
C ALA A 360 -13.36 -12.27 -0.60
N GLY A 361 -14.22 -12.83 0.29
CA GLY A 361 -15.65 -12.51 0.33
C GLY A 361 -15.94 -11.04 0.67
N ALA A 362 -17.19 -10.71 0.96
CA ALA A 362 -17.72 -9.34 1.17
C ALA A 362 -17.02 -8.49 2.25
N SER A 363 -16.09 -9.05 3.04
CA SER A 363 -15.24 -8.32 3.99
C SER A 363 -14.14 -7.47 3.32
N PHE A 364 -13.94 -7.62 2.02
CA PHE A 364 -13.02 -6.83 1.24
C PHE A 364 -13.85 -6.08 0.21
N GLU A 365 -14.02 -4.79 0.41
CA GLU A 365 -14.73 -3.94 -0.54
C GLU A 365 -14.14 -4.13 -1.94
N PRO A 366 -15.00 -4.34 -2.97
CA PRO A 366 -14.52 -4.34 -4.34
C PRO A 366 -13.91 -2.97 -4.61
N THR A 367 -12.63 -2.93 -4.91
CA THR A 367 -11.98 -1.69 -5.32
C THR A 367 -12.56 -1.31 -6.68
N GLU A 368 -13.32 -0.22 -6.74
CA GLU A 368 -13.73 0.37 -8.01
C GLU A 368 -12.46 0.85 -8.73
N THR A 369 -12.09 0.16 -9.80
CA THR A 369 -11.08 0.69 -10.71
C THR A 369 -11.74 1.73 -11.59
N GLU A 370 -11.14 2.92 -11.71
CA GLU A 370 -11.63 4.02 -12.57
C GLU A 370 -11.63 3.66 -14.08
N GLU A 371 -11.12 2.49 -14.45
CA GLU A 371 -11.12 2.02 -15.82
C GLU A 371 -12.54 1.55 -16.22
N ALA A 372 -13.23 2.37 -17.03
CA ALA A 372 -14.43 1.95 -17.72
C ALA A 372 -14.06 0.84 -18.73
N GLY A 373 -14.77 -0.30 -18.67
CA GLY A 373 -14.72 -1.29 -19.74
C GLY A 373 -15.23 -0.69 -21.06
N GLU A 374 -14.91 -1.32 -22.18
CA GLU A 374 -15.40 -0.89 -23.52
C GLU A 374 -16.93 -0.72 -23.60
N ASP A 375 -17.68 -1.34 -22.68
CA ASP A 375 -19.13 -1.25 -22.56
C ASP A 375 -19.62 -0.17 -21.57
N GLY A 376 -18.74 0.69 -21.05
CA GLY A 376 -19.09 1.74 -20.08
C GLY A 376 -19.48 1.22 -18.69
N GLN A 377 -19.34 -0.08 -18.42
CA GLN A 377 -19.52 -0.67 -17.10
C GLN A 377 -18.21 -0.58 -16.31
N LYS A 378 -18.29 -0.11 -15.06
CA LYS A 378 -17.13 -0.12 -14.14
C LYS A 378 -16.66 -1.56 -13.96
N LYS A 379 -15.39 -1.83 -14.27
CA LYS A 379 -14.77 -3.13 -13.96
C LYS A 379 -14.68 -3.27 -12.45
N VAL A 380 -15.42 -4.20 -11.89
CA VAL A 380 -15.31 -4.55 -10.47
C VAL A 380 -14.07 -5.43 -10.30
N SER A 381 -13.05 -4.92 -9.63
CA SER A 381 -11.88 -5.69 -9.24
C SER A 381 -12.24 -6.65 -8.10
N ILE A 382 -12.05 -7.94 -8.30
CA ILE A 382 -12.30 -8.95 -7.27
C ILE A 382 -10.99 -9.24 -6.54
N ASN A 383 -10.94 -8.89 -5.25
CA ASN A 383 -9.82 -9.24 -4.39
C ASN A 383 -9.74 -10.77 -4.23
N ARG A 384 -8.54 -11.34 -4.32
CA ARG A 384 -8.29 -12.78 -4.19
C ARG A 384 -7.16 -13.04 -3.21
N PHE A 385 -7.22 -14.19 -2.53
CA PHE A 385 -6.05 -14.68 -1.85
C PHE A 385 -4.98 -15.04 -2.87
N LEU A 386 -3.74 -14.66 -2.58
CA LEU A 386 -2.58 -14.94 -3.42
C LEU A 386 -1.45 -15.45 -2.53
N MET A 387 -0.81 -16.54 -2.95
CA MET A 387 0.49 -16.97 -2.45
C MET A 387 1.52 -16.77 -3.54
N VAL A 388 2.64 -16.16 -3.18
CA VAL A 388 3.72 -15.83 -4.10
C VAL A 388 5.05 -16.31 -3.52
N THR A 389 5.91 -16.88 -4.35
CA THR A 389 7.32 -17.09 -4.06
C THR A 389 8.18 -16.49 -5.14
N ALA A 390 9.39 -16.08 -4.78
CA ALA A 390 10.39 -15.63 -5.73
C ALA A 390 11.60 -16.54 -5.68
N ARG A 391 12.20 -16.80 -6.84
CA ARG A 391 13.44 -17.56 -6.99
C ARG A 391 14.27 -16.97 -8.12
N VAL A 392 15.52 -17.36 -8.19
CA VAL A 392 16.41 -17.01 -9.30
C VAL A 392 16.33 -18.12 -10.36
N ASP A 393 16.33 -17.74 -11.62
CA ASP A 393 16.47 -18.65 -12.74
C ASP A 393 17.96 -18.91 -12.98
N ASP A 394 18.47 -19.99 -12.42
CA ASP A 394 19.90 -20.35 -12.46
C ASP A 394 20.42 -20.50 -13.89
N SER A 395 19.55 -20.80 -14.85
CA SER A 395 19.95 -20.91 -16.27
C SER A 395 20.48 -19.61 -16.86
N LYS A 396 20.14 -18.47 -16.25
CA LYS A 396 20.60 -17.13 -16.65
C LYS A 396 21.92 -16.73 -16.02
N PHE A 397 22.36 -17.45 -15.01
CA PHE A 397 23.61 -17.23 -14.28
C PHE A 397 24.47 -18.48 -14.36
N PRO A 398 25.08 -18.76 -15.54
CA PRO A 398 26.00 -19.89 -15.66
C PRO A 398 27.08 -19.77 -14.58
N GLU A 399 27.44 -20.91 -13.98
CA GLU A 399 28.53 -20.94 -13.01
C GLU A 399 29.75 -20.25 -13.61
N PRO A 400 30.38 -19.31 -12.89
CA PRO A 400 31.58 -18.67 -13.38
C PRO A 400 32.66 -19.74 -13.59
N GLU A 401 33.30 -19.71 -14.74
CA GLU A 401 34.49 -20.52 -14.97
C GLU A 401 35.54 -20.06 -13.97
N LEU A 402 35.66 -20.80 -12.85
CA LEU A 402 36.68 -20.53 -11.86
C LEU A 402 38.03 -20.97 -12.43
N ASP A 403 38.97 -20.04 -12.54
CA ASP A 403 40.37 -20.36 -12.81
C ASP A 403 40.83 -21.43 -11.79
N ARG A 404 41.37 -22.52 -12.27
CA ARG A 404 41.96 -23.55 -11.40
C ARG A 404 42.96 -22.90 -10.46
N VAL A 405 42.77 -23.05 -9.16
CA VAL A 405 43.76 -22.61 -8.16
C VAL A 405 45.00 -23.46 -8.38
N PRO A 406 46.17 -22.88 -8.69
CA PRO A 406 47.39 -23.66 -8.86
C PRO A 406 47.75 -24.37 -7.56
N GLU A 407 47.93 -25.67 -7.60
CA GLU A 407 48.28 -26.47 -6.44
C GLU A 407 49.77 -26.43 -6.14
N THR A 408 50.60 -25.99 -7.10
CA THR A 408 52.05 -25.93 -6.99
C THR A 408 52.60 -24.56 -7.30
N VAL A 409 53.74 -24.20 -6.72
CA VAL A 409 54.46 -22.92 -6.98
C VAL A 409 54.86 -22.83 -8.45
N GLU A 410 55.08 -23.92 -9.15
CA GLU A 410 55.44 -23.94 -10.56
C GLU A 410 54.25 -23.61 -11.44
N GLU A 411 53.06 -24.12 -11.12
CA GLU A 411 51.82 -23.76 -11.80
C GLU A 411 51.44 -22.29 -11.57
N LEU A 412 51.68 -21.75 -10.38
CA LEU A 412 51.46 -20.35 -10.07
C LEU A 412 52.31 -19.45 -10.98
N LYS A 413 53.62 -19.77 -11.08
CA LYS A 413 54.57 -19.04 -11.96
C LYS A 413 54.19 -19.16 -13.44
N ALA A 414 53.71 -20.29 -13.88
CA ALA A 414 53.25 -20.51 -15.24
C ALA A 414 51.98 -19.68 -15.53
N LEU A 415 51.05 -19.63 -14.61
CA LEU A 415 49.83 -18.83 -14.72
C LEU A 415 50.11 -17.33 -14.71
N GLU A 416 51.04 -16.86 -13.87
CA GLU A 416 51.48 -15.48 -13.86
C GLU A 416 52.22 -15.10 -15.17
N ALA A 417 53.04 -15.99 -15.71
CA ALA A 417 53.68 -15.80 -16.98
C ALA A 417 52.68 -15.75 -18.14
N ALA A 418 51.68 -16.61 -18.14
CA ALA A 418 50.60 -16.62 -19.12
C ALA A 418 49.75 -15.34 -19.06
N LYS A 419 49.37 -14.88 -17.86
CA LYS A 419 48.66 -13.62 -17.64
C LYS A 419 49.50 -12.41 -18.12
N LYS A 420 50.80 -12.40 -17.84
CA LYS A 420 51.70 -11.37 -18.29
C LYS A 420 51.87 -11.35 -19.82
N ALA A 421 51.89 -12.54 -20.45
CA ALA A 421 51.95 -12.66 -21.91
C ALA A 421 50.63 -12.22 -22.58
N ALA A 422 49.49 -12.50 -21.98
CA ALA A 422 48.18 -12.06 -22.46
C ALA A 422 47.95 -10.54 -22.32
N LEU A 423 48.58 -9.88 -21.35
CA LEU A 423 48.54 -8.44 -21.13
C LEU A 423 49.61 -7.68 -21.93
N ALA A 424 50.54 -8.39 -22.59
CA ALA A 424 51.52 -7.73 -23.44
C ALA A 424 50.83 -7.13 -24.66
N PRO A 425 51.14 -5.87 -25.03
CA PRO A 425 50.54 -5.25 -26.20
C PRO A 425 50.86 -6.07 -27.45
N LYS A 426 49.84 -6.44 -28.20
CA LYS A 426 49.95 -7.15 -29.45
C LYS A 426 50.90 -6.35 -30.36
N PRO A 427 51.98 -6.96 -30.92
CA PRO A 427 52.87 -6.22 -31.81
C PRO A 427 52.06 -5.58 -32.95
N ALA A 428 52.31 -4.31 -33.18
CA ALA A 428 51.70 -3.58 -34.28
C ALA A 428 51.94 -4.33 -35.61
N PRO A 429 50.96 -4.36 -36.51
CA PRO A 429 51.17 -4.94 -37.84
C PRO A 429 52.41 -4.30 -38.50
N GLN A 430 53.40 -5.11 -38.88
CA GLN A 430 54.53 -4.66 -39.64
C GLN A 430 54.00 -4.12 -40.98
N GLU A 431 54.23 -2.84 -41.26
CA GLU A 431 54.07 -2.26 -42.59
C GLU A 431 54.93 -3.04 -43.58
N PRO A 432 54.44 -3.37 -44.77
CA PRO A 432 55.24 -3.98 -45.83
C PRO A 432 56.34 -2.99 -46.30
N ALA A 433 57.54 -3.51 -46.43
CA ALA A 433 58.72 -2.78 -46.87
C ALA A 433 58.48 -2.04 -48.19
N PRO A 434 59.10 -0.84 -48.38
CA PRO A 434 58.91 -0.02 -49.62
C PRO A 434 59.47 -0.74 -50.83
N GLN A 435 58.66 -0.91 -51.86
CA GLN A 435 59.14 -1.25 -53.23
C GLN A 435 59.70 0.00 -53.91
N GLU A 436 60.86 -0.12 -54.51
CA GLU A 436 61.53 0.91 -55.30
C GLU A 436 60.68 1.40 -56.49
N PRO A 437 60.79 2.68 -56.84
CA PRO A 437 60.00 3.31 -57.93
C PRO A 437 60.57 3.08 -59.34
N ALA A 438 59.70 2.73 -60.25
CA ALA A 438 59.97 2.82 -61.70
C ALA A 438 59.53 4.20 -62.25
N PRO A 439 60.17 4.71 -63.31
CA PRO A 439 60.32 6.16 -63.54
C PRO A 439 59.17 6.84 -64.29
N ASN A 440 59.09 8.15 -63.99
CA ASN A 440 58.22 9.21 -64.48
C ASN A 440 58.25 9.41 -66.00
N PRO A 441 57.20 9.93 -66.65
CA PRO A 441 57.44 11.17 -67.44
C PRO A 441 56.38 12.28 -67.17
N GLN A 442 56.93 13.44 -66.88
CA GLN A 442 56.63 14.81 -67.41
C GLN A 442 55.41 15.57 -66.91
N GLU A 443 55.78 16.62 -66.22
CA GLU A 443 55.08 17.89 -65.97
C GLU A 443 54.68 18.66 -67.25
N PRO A 444 53.83 19.74 -67.25
CA PRO A 444 53.97 21.00 -66.49
C PRO A 444 52.64 21.76 -66.18
N PRO A 445 52.67 23.04 -65.78
CA PRO A 445 53.19 23.66 -64.52
C PRO A 445 52.15 24.51 -63.70
N ALA A 446 52.49 24.73 -62.45
CA ALA A 446 52.28 25.92 -61.60
C ALA A 446 50.96 26.71 -61.54
N SER A 447 50.43 26.84 -60.33
CA SER A 447 50.23 28.15 -59.68
C SER A 447 49.93 28.01 -58.20
N GLU A 448 50.84 28.52 -57.36
CA GLU A 448 50.56 29.00 -56.01
C GLU A 448 49.63 30.24 -56.10
N PRO A 449 48.97 30.75 -55.00
CA PRO A 449 49.37 30.76 -53.60
C PRO A 449 48.23 30.83 -52.54
N LYS A 450 48.72 30.87 -51.33
CA LYS A 450 48.21 31.51 -50.11
C LYS A 450 47.37 30.69 -49.11
N SER A 451 48.07 30.47 -48.01
CA SER A 451 47.71 30.38 -46.65
C SER A 451 46.48 31.18 -46.24
N GLU A 452 45.58 30.55 -45.48
CA GLU A 452 44.89 31.19 -44.35
C GLU A 452 44.37 30.09 -43.37
N GLU A 453 44.87 30.19 -42.12
CA GLU A 453 44.36 29.52 -40.92
C GLU A 453 42.95 29.99 -40.65
N PRO A 454 42.05 29.15 -40.18
CA PRO A 454 40.91 29.63 -39.43
C PRO A 454 41.03 29.26 -37.94
N LYS A 455 40.96 30.30 -37.12
CA LYS A 455 40.75 30.29 -35.67
C LYS A 455 39.44 29.62 -35.28
N PRO A 456 39.37 29.08 -34.05
CA PRO A 456 38.15 28.46 -33.55
C PRO A 456 37.07 29.48 -33.20
N GLN A 457 35.86 29.26 -33.69
CA GLN A 457 34.66 30.01 -33.31
C GLN A 457 34.00 29.38 -32.09
N GLU A 458 33.86 30.18 -31.05
CA GLU A 458 32.99 29.95 -29.87
C GLU A 458 31.52 29.81 -30.28
N ALA A 459 30.90 28.74 -29.90
CA ALA A 459 29.46 28.57 -30.02
C ALA A 459 28.77 29.28 -28.86
N LYS A 460 28.05 30.36 -29.15
CA LYS A 460 27.10 31.03 -28.25
C LYS A 460 25.91 30.12 -27.99
N VAL A 461 25.69 29.82 -26.70
CA VAL A 461 24.45 29.27 -26.13
C VAL A 461 23.36 30.33 -26.29
N GLN A 462 22.28 30.01 -27.00
CA GLN A 462 21.03 30.77 -26.99
C GLN A 462 20.06 30.13 -25.98
N GLU A 463 19.66 30.93 -25.00
CA GLU A 463 18.54 30.65 -24.11
C GLU A 463 17.22 30.66 -24.89
N PRO A 464 16.27 29.73 -24.61
CA PRO A 464 14.92 29.84 -25.15
C PRO A 464 14.09 30.81 -24.31
N LYS A 465 13.54 31.81 -24.97
CA LYS A 465 12.52 32.72 -24.48
C LYS A 465 11.25 31.95 -24.14
N THR A 466 10.80 32.08 -22.90
CA THR A 466 9.50 31.70 -22.41
C THR A 466 8.44 32.68 -22.97
N GLU A 467 7.53 32.22 -23.79
CA GLU A 467 6.29 32.93 -24.13
C GLU A 467 5.19 32.45 -23.17
N GLU A 468 4.63 33.40 -22.40
CA GLU A 468 3.41 33.24 -21.63
C GLU A 468 2.20 33.08 -22.56
N PRO A 469 1.31 32.13 -22.35
CA PRO A 469 0.01 32.13 -23.00
C PRO A 469 -0.98 33.01 -22.22
N LYS A 470 -1.51 33.99 -22.94
CA LYS A 470 -2.58 34.91 -22.61
C LYS A 470 -3.86 34.15 -22.27
N ALA A 471 -4.41 34.40 -21.09
CA ALA A 471 -5.69 33.89 -20.64
C ALA A 471 -6.82 34.47 -21.51
N GLU A 472 -7.62 33.62 -22.13
CA GLU A 472 -8.96 33.95 -22.63
C GLU A 472 -9.99 33.52 -21.57
N GLU A 473 -10.83 34.46 -21.17
CA GLU A 473 -11.99 34.25 -20.29
C GLU A 473 -13.06 33.38 -21.02
N PRO A 474 -13.62 32.36 -20.39
CA PRO A 474 -14.80 31.72 -20.93
C PRO A 474 -16.07 32.45 -20.52
N LYS A 475 -16.87 32.78 -21.54
CA LYS A 475 -18.22 33.32 -21.43
C LYS A 475 -19.15 32.31 -20.74
N THR A 476 -19.81 32.77 -19.71
CA THR A 476 -20.93 32.11 -19.03
C THR A 476 -22.13 32.00 -19.97
N ASP A 477 -22.51 30.77 -20.30
CA ASP A 477 -23.85 30.44 -20.78
C ASP A 477 -24.65 29.79 -19.64
N GLU A 478 -25.73 30.45 -19.27
CA GLU A 478 -26.76 30.01 -18.32
C GLU A 478 -27.57 28.86 -18.90
N PRO A 479 -27.76 27.73 -18.24
CA PRO A 479 -28.78 26.78 -18.66
C PRO A 479 -30.12 27.06 -18.00
N LYS A 480 -31.14 27.20 -18.85
CA LYS A 480 -32.56 27.32 -18.52
C LYS A 480 -33.03 26.14 -17.68
N GLN A 481 -33.69 26.45 -16.56
CA GLN A 481 -34.48 25.51 -15.77
C GLN A 481 -35.72 25.05 -16.52
N GLU A 482 -35.91 23.74 -16.65
CA GLU A 482 -37.19 23.10 -16.91
C GLU A 482 -37.80 22.59 -15.59
N PRO A 483 -39.14 22.67 -15.43
CA PRO A 483 -39.80 22.31 -14.17
C PRO A 483 -40.05 20.79 -14.08
N PRO A 484 -40.17 20.23 -12.84
CA PRO A 484 -40.34 18.80 -12.63
C PRO A 484 -41.75 18.31 -12.91
N PRO A 485 -41.93 17.06 -13.38
CA PRO A 485 -43.26 16.49 -13.57
C PRO A 485 -43.86 15.95 -12.26
N SER A 486 -45.15 16.15 -12.15
CA SER A 486 -46.08 15.83 -11.09
C SER A 486 -46.14 14.36 -10.72
N SER A 487 -46.33 14.13 -9.43
CA SER A 487 -46.62 12.88 -8.75
C SER A 487 -47.85 12.13 -9.28
N ALA A 488 -47.69 10.81 -9.52
CA ALA A 488 -48.83 9.88 -9.52
C ALA A 488 -48.46 8.65 -8.66
N ALA A 489 -49.21 8.52 -7.59
CA ALA A 489 -49.20 7.39 -6.68
C ALA A 489 -49.55 6.08 -7.38
N ARG A 490 -48.76 5.03 -7.16
CA ARG A 490 -49.25 3.64 -7.29
C ARG A 490 -48.70 2.80 -6.14
N SER A 491 -49.62 2.32 -5.36
CA SER A 491 -49.55 1.26 -4.38
C SER A 491 -48.98 -0.02 -4.98
N ASN A 492 -47.99 -0.67 -4.30
CA ASN A 492 -47.78 -2.09 -4.47
C ASN A 492 -47.40 -2.75 -3.14
N THR A 493 -48.21 -3.70 -2.80
CA THR A 493 -48.17 -4.66 -1.72
C THR A 493 -46.92 -5.55 -1.79
N PRO A 494 -46.28 -5.94 -0.69
CA PRO A 494 -45.12 -6.83 -0.71
C PRO A 494 -45.55 -8.29 -0.93
N ALA A 495 -44.90 -8.92 -1.90
CA ALA A 495 -45.01 -10.35 -2.14
C ALA A 495 -44.21 -11.14 -1.08
N GLN A 496 -44.88 -12.00 -0.36
CA GLN A 496 -44.31 -13.01 0.55
C GLN A 496 -43.53 -14.05 -0.28
N SER A 497 -42.25 -14.18 -0.04
CA SER A 497 -41.45 -15.33 -0.50
C SER A 497 -41.55 -16.46 0.54
N LYS A 498 -42.07 -17.60 0.11
CA LYS A 498 -42.17 -18.84 0.86
C LYS A 498 -40.79 -19.41 1.16
N LEU A 499 -40.49 -19.63 2.44
CA LEU A 499 -39.47 -20.55 2.90
C LEU A 499 -39.82 -21.97 2.46
N VAL A 500 -38.89 -22.62 1.73
CA VAL A 500 -38.92 -24.05 1.50
C VAL A 500 -37.98 -24.69 2.53
N SER A 501 -38.55 -25.37 3.53
CA SER A 501 -37.83 -26.22 4.48
C SER A 501 -37.49 -27.53 3.78
N PHE A 502 -36.19 -27.89 3.73
CA PHE A 502 -35.75 -29.26 3.43
C PHE A 502 -35.74 -30.09 4.72
N GLN A 503 -36.52 -31.15 4.73
CA GLN A 503 -36.50 -32.22 5.73
C GLN A 503 -35.39 -33.22 5.41
N GLU A 504 -34.54 -33.53 6.38
CA GLU A 504 -33.63 -34.66 6.37
C GLU A 504 -34.39 -36.00 6.30
N PRO A 505 -33.91 -36.99 5.53
CA PRO A 505 -34.41 -38.36 5.66
C PRO A 505 -33.69 -39.08 6.81
N ALA A 506 -34.48 -39.68 7.68
CA ALA A 506 -34.04 -40.53 8.77
C ALA A 506 -33.39 -41.82 8.29
N ALA A 507 -32.37 -42.25 9.05
CA ALA A 507 -31.66 -43.51 8.92
C ALA A 507 -32.57 -44.74 9.04
N GLN A 508 -32.34 -45.68 8.19
CA GLN A 508 -32.42 -47.12 8.45
C GLN A 508 -31.14 -47.80 8.01
#